data_17f91ec50ca26f3fe859abbd28b39546
#
_entry.id   17f91ec50ca26f3fe859abbd28b39546
#
_cell.length_a   1.000
_cell.length_b   1.000
_cell.length_c   1.000
_cell.angle_alpha   90.00
_cell.angle_beta   90.00
_cell.angle_gamma   90.00
#
_symmetry.space_group_name_H-M   'P 1'
#
loop_
_entity.id
_entity.type
_entity.pdbx_description
1 polymer ?
#
loop_
_entity_poly.entity_id
_entity_poly.type
_entity_poly.pdbx_seq_one_letter_code
_entity_poly.pdbx_strand_id
1 'polypeptide(L)'
;LNKKRDYVILNSEKVLKKKYINYFKYLINQRSKGKPIAYITGKKFFWKDEFNVNRNVLIPRPDTELIVDIILKIYKNKKSLSVLDIGVGSGCILLSILKEKKSFIGTGVDISSDCIKVCKNNIKKLKINNKIRLFKSDVDNFIYGKYDLIISNPPYVKKTDLKYLERDIRKFEPKEALDGGLDGLSEVRKVINRSSELIKKNGKLV
;
A
#
# COMPACT_ATOMS: atom_id res chain seq x y z
N LEU A 1 24.20 -2.94 6.84
CA LEU A 1 25.44 -2.52 6.14
C LEU A 1 25.20 -1.36 5.16
N ASN A 2 23.96 -1.05 4.77
CA ASN A 2 23.64 -0.12 3.67
C ASN A 2 24.43 -0.36 2.39
N LYS A 3 24.64 -1.64 2.05
CA LYS A 3 25.34 -2.09 0.86
C LYS A 3 24.39 -2.88 -0.04
N LYS A 4 24.60 -2.84 -1.36
CA LYS A 4 23.88 -3.66 -2.33
C LYS A 4 24.24 -5.13 -2.15
N ARG A 5 23.36 -6.02 -2.66
CA ARG A 5 23.56 -7.48 -2.60
C ARG A 5 24.88 -7.91 -3.20
N ASP A 6 25.24 -7.35 -4.35
CA ASP A 6 26.50 -7.68 -5.06
C ASP A 6 27.73 -7.40 -4.19
N TYR A 7 27.73 -6.28 -3.46
CA TYR A 7 28.81 -5.97 -2.51
C TYR A 7 28.94 -7.05 -1.42
N VAL A 8 27.82 -7.56 -0.91
CA VAL A 8 27.83 -8.60 0.14
C VAL A 8 28.39 -9.92 -0.41
N ILE A 9 28.00 -10.29 -1.63
CA ILE A 9 28.48 -11.51 -2.30
C ILE A 9 29.98 -11.41 -2.56
N LEU A 10 30.43 -10.30 -3.15
CA LEU A 10 31.86 -10.11 -3.49
C LEU A 10 32.77 -9.90 -2.27
N ASN A 11 32.21 -9.71 -1.08
CA ASN A 11 32.98 -9.51 0.15
C ASN A 11 32.55 -10.53 1.24
N SER A 12 32.23 -11.76 0.86
CA SER A 12 31.77 -12.82 1.76
C SER A 12 32.76 -13.10 2.89
N GLU A 13 34.07 -13.03 2.62
CA GLU A 13 35.14 -13.28 3.57
C GLU A 13 35.46 -12.12 4.51
N LYS A 14 34.78 -10.95 4.30
CA LYS A 14 35.07 -9.77 5.09
C LYS A 14 34.52 -9.86 6.51
N VAL A 15 35.40 -9.79 7.50
CA VAL A 15 35.01 -9.77 8.92
C VAL A 15 34.20 -8.51 9.24
N LEU A 16 33.02 -8.72 9.79
CA LEU A 16 32.12 -7.63 10.17
C LEU A 16 32.46 -7.09 11.56
N LYS A 17 32.34 -5.78 11.73
CA LYS A 17 32.45 -5.15 13.07
C LYS A 17 31.33 -5.68 14.00
N LYS A 18 31.66 -5.92 15.25
CA LYS A 18 30.75 -6.48 16.30
C LYS A 18 29.38 -5.78 16.35
N LYS A 19 29.32 -4.47 16.14
CA LYS A 19 28.05 -3.70 16.09
C LYS A 19 27.10 -4.20 14.98
N TYR A 20 27.61 -4.56 13.80
CA TYR A 20 26.76 -5.07 12.70
C TYR A 20 26.29 -6.48 12.96
N ILE A 21 27.14 -7.31 13.58
CA ILE A 21 26.79 -8.68 14.00
C ILE A 21 25.68 -8.63 15.05
N ASN A 22 25.81 -7.79 16.07
CA ASN A 22 24.79 -7.65 17.11
C ASN A 22 23.46 -7.13 16.56
N TYR A 23 23.51 -6.15 15.66
CA TYR A 23 22.31 -5.65 14.99
C TYR A 23 21.66 -6.72 14.13
N PHE A 24 22.44 -7.49 13.36
CA PHE A 24 21.91 -8.59 12.57
C PHE A 24 21.24 -9.66 13.46
N LYS A 25 21.88 -10.07 14.55
CA LYS A 25 21.29 -11.00 15.53
C LYS A 25 19.98 -10.46 16.10
N TYR A 26 19.89 -9.17 16.38
CA TYR A 26 18.64 -8.52 16.81
C TYR A 26 17.54 -8.65 15.73
N LEU A 27 17.86 -8.39 14.44
CA LEU A 27 16.90 -8.52 13.36
C LEU A 27 16.42 -9.97 13.17
N ILE A 28 17.34 -10.95 13.26
CA ILE A 28 16.99 -12.37 13.22
C ILE A 28 16.06 -12.75 14.38
N ASN A 29 16.34 -12.26 15.61
CA ASN A 29 15.45 -12.48 16.75
C ASN A 29 14.06 -11.85 16.54
N GLN A 30 13.94 -10.70 15.87
CA GLN A 30 12.64 -10.15 15.47
C GLN A 30 11.92 -11.10 14.51
N ARG A 31 12.64 -11.63 13.50
CA ARG A 31 12.07 -12.56 12.52
C ARG A 31 11.68 -13.91 13.15
N SER A 32 12.48 -14.46 14.06
CA SER A 32 12.15 -15.72 14.76
C SER A 32 10.89 -15.62 15.60
N LYS A 33 10.52 -14.40 16.04
CA LYS A 33 9.26 -14.12 16.73
C LYS A 33 8.08 -13.94 15.74
N GLY A 34 8.29 -14.11 14.44
CA GLY A 34 7.29 -14.04 13.38
C GLY A 34 7.12 -12.65 12.77
N LYS A 35 7.93 -11.63 13.16
CA LYS A 35 7.78 -10.28 12.57
C LYS A 35 8.08 -10.31 11.08
N PRO A 36 7.19 -9.79 10.19
CA PRO A 36 7.40 -9.75 8.76
C PRO A 36 8.69 -9.02 8.38
N ILE A 37 9.43 -9.54 7.40
CA ILE A 37 10.68 -8.93 6.92
C ILE A 37 10.44 -7.48 6.48
N ALA A 38 9.32 -7.21 5.83
CA ALA A 38 8.96 -5.86 5.41
C ALA A 38 8.90 -4.86 6.59
N TYR A 39 8.38 -5.29 7.75
CA TYR A 39 8.36 -4.44 8.95
C TYR A 39 9.68 -4.41 9.72
N ILE A 40 10.54 -5.41 9.53
CA ILE A 40 11.89 -5.40 10.09
C ILE A 40 12.77 -4.41 9.33
N THR A 41 12.67 -4.42 8.00
CA THR A 41 13.45 -3.55 7.10
C THR A 41 12.81 -2.17 6.93
N GLY A 42 11.53 -2.03 7.25
CA GLY A 42 10.75 -0.83 7.01
C GLY A 42 10.39 -0.60 5.53
N LYS A 43 10.56 -1.63 4.68
CA LYS A 43 10.50 -1.49 3.23
C LYS A 43 9.84 -2.69 2.57
N LYS A 44 9.10 -2.44 1.48
CA LYS A 44 8.53 -3.46 0.59
C LYS A 44 8.63 -3.00 -0.85
N PHE A 45 9.13 -3.86 -1.70
CA PHE A 45 9.12 -3.65 -3.13
C PHE A 45 7.71 -3.93 -3.69
N PHE A 46 7.20 -3.04 -4.53
CA PHE A 46 5.91 -3.17 -5.19
C PHE A 46 5.99 -2.46 -6.55
N TRP A 47 5.53 -3.12 -7.60
CA TRP A 47 5.64 -2.66 -8.98
C TRP A 47 7.11 -2.41 -9.35
N LYS A 48 7.51 -1.18 -9.56
CA LYS A 48 8.88 -0.79 -9.93
C LYS A 48 9.64 -0.07 -8.82
N ASP A 49 9.05 0.05 -7.62
CA ASP A 49 9.57 0.90 -6.56
C ASP A 49 9.59 0.24 -5.19
N GLU A 50 10.43 0.79 -4.33
CA GLU A 50 10.53 0.40 -2.92
C GLU A 50 9.73 1.38 -2.06
N PHE A 51 8.64 0.89 -1.44
CA PHE A 51 7.78 1.64 -0.54
C PHE A 51 8.20 1.49 0.91
N ASN A 52 8.12 2.57 1.69
CA ASN A 52 8.21 2.49 3.14
C ASN A 52 6.92 1.85 3.67
N VAL A 53 7.09 0.93 4.60
CA VAL A 53 5.98 0.26 5.29
C VAL A 53 6.31 0.12 6.78
N ASN A 54 5.29 0.09 7.61
CA ASN A 54 5.39 -0.17 9.04
C ASN A 54 4.11 -0.90 9.51
N ARG A 55 4.02 -1.20 10.79
CA ARG A 55 2.88 -1.91 11.39
C ARG A 55 1.51 -1.25 11.20
N ASN A 56 1.44 -0.02 10.72
CA ASN A 56 0.20 0.73 10.56
C ASN A 56 -0.39 0.60 9.15
N VAL A 57 0.33 0.01 8.19
CA VAL A 57 -0.14 -0.20 6.82
C VAL A 57 -0.06 -1.68 6.44
N LEU A 58 -1.00 -2.14 5.64
CA LEU A 58 -0.94 -3.46 5.02
C LEU A 58 0.35 -3.56 4.20
N ILE A 59 1.05 -4.69 4.31
CA ILE A 59 2.21 -4.97 3.45
C ILE A 59 1.72 -5.15 2.01
N PRO A 60 2.18 -4.36 1.02
CA PRO A 60 1.79 -4.53 -0.37
C PRO A 60 1.97 -5.97 -0.86
N ARG A 61 0.92 -6.53 -1.50
CA ARG A 61 0.92 -7.90 -2.02
C ARG A 61 1.27 -7.91 -3.51
N PRO A 62 2.03 -8.90 -3.99
CA PRO A 62 2.37 -9.00 -5.42
C PRO A 62 1.12 -9.06 -6.32
N ASP A 63 0.09 -9.80 -5.91
CA ASP A 63 -1.14 -9.94 -6.68
C ASP A 63 -1.86 -8.61 -6.92
N THR A 64 -1.68 -7.64 -6.03
CA THR A 64 -2.22 -6.28 -6.16
C THR A 64 -1.56 -5.49 -7.31
N GLU A 65 -0.38 -5.91 -7.78
CA GLU A 65 0.28 -5.30 -8.94
C GLU A 65 -0.54 -5.44 -10.22
N LEU A 66 -1.39 -6.48 -10.30
CA LEU A 66 -2.32 -6.68 -11.41
C LEU A 66 -3.27 -5.49 -11.59
N ILE A 67 -3.69 -4.85 -10.49
CA ILE A 67 -4.54 -3.64 -10.55
C ILE A 67 -3.80 -2.52 -11.31
N VAL A 68 -2.52 -2.31 -10.99
CA VAL A 68 -1.69 -1.30 -11.68
C VAL A 68 -1.56 -1.61 -13.16
N ASP A 69 -1.24 -2.87 -13.50
CA ASP A 69 -1.09 -3.31 -14.88
C ASP A 69 -2.36 -3.11 -15.71
N ILE A 70 -3.51 -3.55 -15.19
CA ILE A 70 -4.81 -3.40 -15.84
C ILE A 70 -5.13 -1.91 -16.08
N ILE A 71 -4.94 -1.05 -15.07
CA ILE A 71 -5.23 0.38 -15.17
C ILE A 71 -4.34 1.03 -16.24
N LEU A 72 -3.04 0.72 -16.25
CA LEU A 72 -2.11 1.28 -17.21
C LEU A 72 -2.44 0.83 -18.66
N LYS A 73 -2.94 -0.39 -18.84
CA LYS A 73 -3.40 -0.90 -20.14
C LYS A 73 -4.68 -0.19 -20.60
N ILE A 74 -5.71 -0.11 -19.74
CA ILE A 74 -6.99 0.54 -20.04
C ILE A 74 -6.79 2.01 -20.41
N TYR A 75 -5.94 2.71 -19.67
CA TYR A 75 -5.73 4.14 -19.83
C TYR A 75 -4.42 4.50 -20.55
N LYS A 76 -3.89 3.58 -21.38
CA LYS A 76 -2.62 3.77 -22.11
C LYS A 76 -2.57 5.11 -22.84
N ASN A 77 -3.62 5.46 -23.57
CA ASN A 77 -3.70 6.64 -24.44
C ASN A 77 -4.35 7.87 -23.76
N LYS A 78 -4.72 7.77 -22.49
CA LYS A 78 -5.31 8.93 -21.79
C LYS A 78 -4.23 9.91 -21.34
N LYS A 79 -4.46 11.19 -21.67
CA LYS A 79 -3.52 12.28 -21.33
C LYS A 79 -3.62 12.71 -19.86
N SER A 80 -4.84 12.72 -19.29
CA SER A 80 -5.05 13.10 -17.89
C SER A 80 -6.27 12.39 -17.34
N LEU A 81 -6.23 12.03 -16.06
CA LEU A 81 -7.33 11.47 -15.29
C LEU A 81 -7.28 11.98 -13.84
N SER A 82 -8.45 12.12 -13.24
CA SER A 82 -8.60 12.22 -11.79
C SER A 82 -8.80 10.82 -11.21
N VAL A 83 -7.90 10.42 -10.32
CA VAL A 83 -7.85 9.08 -9.71
C VAL A 83 -8.12 9.20 -8.22
N LEU A 84 -9.03 8.39 -7.70
CA LEU A 84 -9.27 8.22 -6.26
C LEU A 84 -8.80 6.83 -5.84
N ASP A 85 -8.05 6.74 -4.75
CA ASP A 85 -7.68 5.48 -4.08
C ASP A 85 -8.34 5.47 -2.69
N ILE A 86 -9.31 4.58 -2.51
CA ILE A 86 -10.04 4.39 -1.25
C ILE A 86 -9.35 3.28 -0.44
N GLY A 87 -8.90 3.63 0.77
CA GLY A 87 -8.02 2.77 1.56
C GLY A 87 -6.58 2.85 1.07
N VAL A 88 -6.05 4.07 0.89
CA VAL A 88 -4.75 4.29 0.23
C VAL A 88 -3.56 3.61 0.91
N GLY A 89 -3.62 3.33 2.20
CA GLY A 89 -2.58 2.63 2.95
C GLY A 89 -1.19 3.22 2.78
N SER A 90 -0.26 2.43 2.25
CA SER A 90 1.10 2.90 1.93
C SER A 90 1.16 3.79 0.68
N GLY A 91 0.09 3.87 -0.09
CA GLY A 91 0.02 4.53 -1.38
C GLY A 91 0.53 3.69 -2.55
N CYS A 92 0.81 2.40 -2.35
CA CYS A 92 1.51 1.60 -3.36
C CYS A 92 0.77 1.54 -4.71
N ILE A 93 -0.56 1.42 -4.73
CA ILE A 93 -1.33 1.39 -5.98
C ILE A 93 -1.34 2.77 -6.63
N LEU A 94 -1.85 3.78 -5.90
CA LEU A 94 -1.99 5.14 -6.40
C LEU A 94 -0.66 5.70 -6.91
N LEU A 95 0.39 5.61 -6.10
CA LEU A 95 1.68 6.22 -6.41
C LEU A 95 2.39 5.51 -7.58
N SER A 96 2.21 4.20 -7.74
CA SER A 96 2.72 3.47 -8.91
C SER A 96 2.06 3.96 -10.19
N ILE A 97 0.73 4.15 -10.19
CA ILE A 97 -0.01 4.68 -11.35
C ILE A 97 0.45 6.12 -11.67
N LEU A 98 0.53 6.98 -10.66
CA LEU A 98 0.92 8.38 -10.85
C LEU A 98 2.36 8.54 -11.34
N LYS A 99 3.26 7.64 -10.95
CA LYS A 99 4.65 7.66 -11.42
C LYS A 99 4.76 7.32 -12.90
N GLU A 100 3.94 6.37 -13.38
CA GLU A 100 3.86 6.00 -14.81
C GLU A 100 3.10 7.06 -15.64
N LYS A 101 2.14 7.75 -15.03
CA LYS A 101 1.25 8.73 -15.67
C LYS A 101 1.36 10.10 -15.00
N LYS A 102 2.42 10.84 -15.33
CA LYS A 102 2.80 12.12 -14.67
C LYS A 102 1.72 13.21 -14.70
N SER A 103 0.81 13.17 -15.66
CA SER A 103 -0.29 14.14 -15.81
C SER A 103 -1.57 13.75 -15.08
N PHE A 104 -1.64 12.56 -14.48
CA PHE A 104 -2.80 12.17 -13.68
C PHE A 104 -2.80 12.90 -12.34
N ILE A 105 -3.99 13.16 -11.81
CA ILE A 105 -4.20 13.81 -10.51
C ILE A 105 -4.69 12.75 -9.54
N GLY A 106 -4.03 12.64 -8.40
CA GLY A 106 -4.32 11.63 -7.39
C GLY A 106 -5.08 12.19 -6.19
N THR A 107 -6.00 11.41 -5.69
CA THR A 107 -6.60 11.59 -4.37
C THR A 107 -6.50 10.27 -3.62
N GLY A 108 -5.99 10.29 -2.41
CA GLY A 108 -5.95 9.11 -1.53
C GLY A 108 -6.76 9.37 -0.27
N VAL A 109 -7.57 8.40 0.12
CA VAL A 109 -8.40 8.45 1.33
C VAL A 109 -8.08 7.25 2.20
N ASP A 110 -7.95 7.48 3.50
CA ASP A 110 -7.77 6.40 4.48
C ASP A 110 -8.36 6.85 5.83
N ILE A 111 -8.95 5.91 6.55
CA ILE A 111 -9.47 6.16 7.88
C ILE A 111 -8.34 6.40 8.90
N SER A 112 -7.17 5.82 8.65
CA SER A 112 -5.99 5.90 9.51
C SER A 112 -5.12 7.11 9.18
N SER A 113 -4.93 8.00 10.16
CA SER A 113 -3.97 9.10 10.05
C SER A 113 -2.53 8.60 9.85
N ASP A 114 -2.21 7.41 10.34
CA ASP A 114 -0.87 6.84 10.21
C ASP A 114 -0.63 6.27 8.81
N CYS A 115 -1.65 5.70 8.16
CA CYS A 115 -1.61 5.38 6.74
C CYS A 115 -1.32 6.64 5.91
N ILE A 116 -2.04 7.73 6.17
CA ILE A 116 -1.81 9.01 5.49
C ILE A 116 -0.37 9.53 5.69
N LYS A 117 0.20 9.39 6.89
CA LYS A 117 1.62 9.75 7.14
C LYS A 117 2.58 8.88 6.34
N VAL A 118 2.36 7.56 6.29
CA VAL A 118 3.19 6.63 5.52
C VAL A 118 3.11 6.97 4.02
N CYS A 119 1.91 7.19 3.49
CA CYS A 119 1.71 7.58 2.10
C CYS A 119 2.43 8.90 1.77
N LYS A 120 2.31 9.94 2.61
CA LYS A 120 3.05 11.20 2.47
C LYS A 120 4.57 11.00 2.42
N ASN A 121 5.10 10.11 3.26
CA ASN A 121 6.53 9.78 3.24
C ASN A 121 6.94 9.08 1.94
N ASN A 122 6.08 8.21 1.40
CA ASN A 122 6.32 7.55 0.12
C ASN A 122 6.25 8.51 -1.06
N ILE A 123 5.32 9.48 -1.08
CA ILE A 123 5.28 10.55 -2.08
C ILE A 123 6.64 11.28 -2.12
N LYS A 124 7.15 11.68 -0.97
CA LYS A 124 8.46 12.37 -0.85
C LYS A 124 9.61 11.48 -1.32
N LYS A 125 9.66 10.22 -0.83
CA LYS A 125 10.71 9.25 -1.18
C LYS A 125 10.77 8.99 -2.68
N LEU A 126 9.62 8.81 -3.31
CA LEU A 126 9.50 8.49 -4.73
C LEU A 126 9.57 9.72 -5.64
N LYS A 127 9.67 10.93 -5.05
CA LYS A 127 9.75 12.21 -5.76
C LYS A 127 8.60 12.39 -6.77
N ILE A 128 7.38 12.06 -6.34
CA ILE A 128 6.19 12.17 -7.19
C ILE A 128 5.74 13.63 -7.22
N ASN A 129 5.75 14.23 -8.41
CA ASN A 129 5.44 15.64 -8.62
C ASN A 129 3.99 15.89 -9.09
N ASN A 130 3.19 14.84 -9.20
CA ASN A 130 1.77 14.93 -9.54
C ASN A 130 1.01 15.74 -8.47
N LYS A 131 -0.09 16.35 -8.89
CA LYS A 131 -1.04 16.93 -7.93
C LYS A 131 -1.70 15.81 -7.13
N ILE A 132 -1.37 15.69 -5.84
CA ILE A 132 -1.90 14.65 -4.94
C ILE A 132 -2.54 15.32 -3.73
N ARG A 133 -3.76 14.88 -3.41
CA ARG A 133 -4.46 15.23 -2.18
C ARG A 133 -4.66 13.99 -1.32
N LEU A 134 -4.41 14.10 -0.03
CA LEU A 134 -4.62 13.00 0.91
C LEU A 134 -5.59 13.44 2.00
N PHE A 135 -6.60 12.63 2.25
CA PHE A 135 -7.64 12.89 3.23
C PHE A 135 -7.68 11.76 4.27
N LYS A 136 -7.75 12.15 5.54
CA LYS A 136 -8.17 11.24 6.60
C LYS A 136 -9.70 11.27 6.64
N SER A 137 -10.35 10.21 6.21
CA SER A 137 -11.80 10.08 6.23
C SER A 137 -12.21 8.61 6.19
N ASP A 138 -13.32 8.30 6.82
CA ASP A 138 -14.05 7.06 6.51
C ASP A 138 -14.62 7.16 5.09
N VAL A 139 -14.77 6.04 4.40
CA VAL A 139 -15.31 6.00 3.04
C VAL A 139 -16.73 6.53 2.99
N ASP A 140 -17.57 6.22 3.98
CA ASP A 140 -18.98 6.66 4.01
C ASP A 140 -19.14 8.18 4.18
N ASN A 141 -18.13 8.84 4.72
CA ASN A 141 -18.13 10.29 4.95
C ASN A 141 -17.35 11.08 3.90
N PHE A 142 -16.69 10.41 2.96
CA PHE A 142 -15.91 11.08 1.93
C PHE A 142 -16.79 11.53 0.76
N ILE A 143 -16.96 12.84 0.59
CA ILE A 143 -17.89 13.44 -0.41
C ILE A 143 -17.19 14.36 -1.43
N TYR A 144 -15.86 14.46 -1.39
CA TYR A 144 -15.14 15.45 -2.20
C TYR A 144 -14.78 14.93 -3.58
N GLY A 145 -15.11 15.70 -4.59
CA GLY A 145 -14.66 15.53 -5.97
C GLY A 145 -15.50 14.54 -6.79
N LYS A 146 -15.13 14.44 -8.07
CA LYS A 146 -15.63 13.46 -9.03
C LYS A 146 -14.44 12.89 -9.79
N TYR A 147 -14.41 11.58 -10.01
CA TYR A 147 -13.23 10.87 -10.48
C TYR A 147 -13.48 10.09 -11.76
N ASP A 148 -12.47 10.04 -12.62
CA ASP A 148 -12.49 9.23 -13.85
C ASP A 148 -12.17 7.77 -13.54
N LEU A 149 -11.39 7.55 -12.47
CA LEU A 149 -11.00 6.23 -11.99
C LEU A 149 -11.08 6.22 -10.46
N ILE A 150 -11.75 5.23 -9.92
CA ILE A 150 -11.74 4.91 -8.49
C ILE A 150 -11.09 3.53 -8.35
N ILE A 151 -10.16 3.41 -7.43
CA ILE A 151 -9.47 2.17 -7.08
C ILE A 151 -9.63 1.89 -5.59
N SER A 152 -9.72 0.61 -5.25
CA SER A 152 -9.71 0.20 -3.86
C SER A 152 -9.24 -1.25 -3.74
N ASN A 153 -8.47 -1.54 -2.71
CA ASN A 153 -8.23 -2.88 -2.21
C ASN A 153 -8.72 -2.96 -0.77
N PRO A 154 -10.05 -3.01 -0.56
CA PRO A 154 -10.64 -2.96 0.77
C PRO A 154 -10.39 -4.27 1.53
N PRO A 155 -10.51 -4.28 2.87
CA PRO A 155 -10.50 -5.50 3.65
C PRO A 155 -11.62 -6.45 3.23
N TYR A 156 -11.29 -7.74 3.05
CA TYR A 156 -12.23 -8.76 2.57
C TYR A 156 -12.18 -10.09 3.31
N VAL A 157 -11.38 -10.19 4.37
CA VAL A 157 -11.35 -11.42 5.17
C VAL A 157 -12.55 -11.45 6.10
N LYS A 158 -13.30 -12.55 6.08
CA LYS A 158 -14.41 -12.75 7.02
C LYS A 158 -13.89 -12.69 8.45
N LYS A 159 -14.66 -12.06 9.33
CA LYS A 159 -14.28 -11.91 10.74
C LYS A 159 -13.99 -13.26 11.42
N THR A 160 -14.74 -14.30 11.05
CA THR A 160 -14.55 -15.69 11.53
C THR A 160 -13.24 -16.30 11.06
N ASP A 161 -12.73 -15.87 9.90
CA ASP A 161 -11.58 -16.48 9.23
C ASP A 161 -10.26 -15.77 9.59
N LEU A 162 -10.32 -14.60 10.22
CA LEU A 162 -9.14 -13.89 10.72
C LEU A 162 -8.24 -14.77 11.61
N LYS A 163 -8.82 -15.72 12.36
CA LYS A 163 -8.08 -16.65 13.22
C LYS A 163 -7.26 -17.68 12.45
N TYR A 164 -7.61 -17.94 11.19
CA TYR A 164 -6.91 -18.91 10.32
C TYR A 164 -5.80 -18.28 9.48
N LEU A 165 -5.70 -16.96 9.48
CA LEU A 165 -4.58 -16.28 8.83
C LEU A 165 -3.25 -16.72 9.43
N GLU A 166 -2.21 -16.70 8.61
CA GLU A 166 -0.84 -16.94 9.04
C GLU A 166 -0.48 -16.10 10.28
N ARG A 167 0.32 -16.68 11.16
CA ARG A 167 0.66 -16.08 12.46
C ARG A 167 1.24 -14.68 12.34
N ASP A 168 2.10 -14.44 11.35
CA ASP A 168 2.74 -13.14 11.12
C ASP A 168 1.74 -12.09 10.62
N ILE A 169 0.81 -12.44 9.75
CA ILE A 169 -0.27 -11.55 9.31
C ILE A 169 -1.14 -11.18 10.52
N ARG A 170 -1.68 -12.18 11.19
CA ARG A 170 -2.59 -12.01 12.32
C ARG A 170 -1.98 -11.19 13.48
N LYS A 171 -0.68 -11.36 13.74
CA LYS A 171 0.00 -10.75 14.89
C LYS A 171 0.55 -9.36 14.61
N PHE A 172 0.91 -9.07 13.38
CA PHE A 172 1.71 -7.88 13.08
C PHE A 172 1.05 -6.91 12.11
N GLU A 173 0.15 -7.37 11.21
CA GLU A 173 -0.53 -6.48 10.28
C GLU A 173 -1.78 -5.84 10.94
N PRO A 174 -2.17 -4.63 10.52
CA PRO A 174 -3.31 -3.93 11.10
C PRO A 174 -4.60 -4.71 10.80
N LYS A 175 -5.36 -5.02 11.86
CA LYS A 175 -6.60 -5.79 11.75
C LYS A 175 -7.63 -5.09 10.87
N GLU A 176 -7.67 -3.77 10.94
CA GLU A 176 -8.57 -2.90 10.17
C GLU A 176 -8.33 -3.02 8.65
N ALA A 177 -7.13 -3.40 8.24
CA ALA A 177 -6.80 -3.62 6.84
C ALA A 177 -7.12 -5.05 6.34
N LEU A 178 -7.62 -5.93 7.23
CA LEU A 178 -7.91 -7.32 6.93
C LEU A 178 -9.40 -7.65 7.10
N ASP A 179 -10.04 -7.09 8.15
CA ASP A 179 -11.39 -7.44 8.59
C ASP A 179 -12.47 -6.86 7.65
N GLY A 180 -13.02 -7.69 6.77
CA GLY A 180 -14.11 -7.35 5.85
C GLY A 180 -15.51 -7.51 6.48
N GLY A 181 -15.62 -7.71 7.80
CA GLY A 181 -16.90 -7.90 8.48
C GLY A 181 -17.39 -9.37 8.50
N LEU A 182 -18.65 -9.56 8.79
CA LEU A 182 -19.21 -10.90 9.02
C LEU A 182 -19.10 -11.82 7.79
N ASP A 183 -19.38 -11.30 6.61
CA ASP A 183 -19.35 -12.04 5.34
C ASP A 183 -18.11 -11.72 4.47
N GLY A 184 -17.22 -10.82 4.94
CA GLY A 184 -16.06 -10.35 4.20
C GLY A 184 -16.35 -9.25 3.18
N LEU A 185 -17.59 -8.78 3.05
CA LEU A 185 -18.01 -7.85 2.01
C LEU A 185 -18.47 -6.48 2.55
N SER A 186 -18.40 -6.26 3.86
CA SER A 186 -18.89 -5.01 4.46
C SER A 186 -18.20 -3.79 3.88
N GLU A 187 -16.88 -3.79 3.82
CA GLU A 187 -16.11 -2.65 3.29
C GLU A 187 -16.23 -2.54 1.76
N VAL A 188 -16.34 -3.68 1.06
CA VAL A 188 -16.58 -3.71 -0.40
C VAL A 188 -17.89 -3.00 -0.75
N ARG A 189 -18.98 -3.27 0.00
CA ARG A 189 -20.28 -2.60 -0.21
C ARG A 189 -20.19 -1.10 0.01
N LYS A 190 -19.50 -0.64 1.06
CA LYS A 190 -19.27 0.80 1.31
C LYS A 190 -18.53 1.45 0.15
N VAL A 191 -17.44 0.80 -0.32
CA VAL A 191 -16.67 1.29 -1.47
C VAL A 191 -17.55 1.41 -2.71
N ILE A 192 -18.35 0.38 -3.05
CA ILE A 192 -19.24 0.40 -4.22
C ILE A 192 -20.26 1.54 -4.08
N ASN A 193 -20.95 1.62 -2.95
CA ASN A 193 -21.98 2.65 -2.71
C ASN A 193 -21.37 4.05 -2.83
N ARG A 194 -20.27 4.32 -2.16
CA ARG A 194 -19.63 5.64 -2.21
C ARG A 194 -19.07 5.94 -3.61
N SER A 195 -18.52 4.93 -4.28
CA SER A 195 -18.01 5.10 -5.64
C SER A 195 -19.10 5.50 -6.63
N SER A 196 -20.32 4.98 -6.49
CA SER A 196 -21.46 5.34 -7.36
C SER A 196 -21.76 6.86 -7.33
N GLU A 197 -21.53 7.50 -6.19
CA GLU A 197 -21.74 8.94 -6.03
C GLU A 197 -20.54 9.78 -6.52
N LEU A 198 -19.32 9.22 -6.46
CA LEU A 198 -18.08 9.96 -6.74
C LEU A 198 -17.55 9.74 -8.16
N ILE A 199 -18.06 8.74 -8.87
CA ILE A 199 -17.60 8.42 -10.21
C ILE A 199 -18.20 9.37 -11.25
N LYS A 200 -17.41 9.78 -12.22
CA LYS A 200 -17.88 10.56 -13.38
C LYS A 200 -18.62 9.66 -14.35
N LYS A 201 -19.42 10.26 -15.24
CA LYS A 201 -19.96 9.56 -16.41
C LYS A 201 -18.83 8.88 -17.19
N ASN A 202 -18.96 7.59 -17.48
CA ASN A 202 -17.95 6.74 -18.11
C ASN A 202 -16.66 6.50 -17.26
N GLY A 203 -16.64 6.89 -15.99
CA GLY A 203 -15.60 6.50 -15.05
C GLY A 203 -15.63 5.00 -14.75
N LYS A 204 -14.58 4.49 -14.13
CA LYS A 204 -14.47 3.07 -13.75
C LYS A 204 -14.11 2.93 -12.29
N LEU A 205 -14.68 1.91 -11.63
CA LEU A 205 -14.24 1.37 -10.35
C LEU A 205 -13.45 0.08 -10.62
N VAL A 206 -12.29 -0.07 -10.00
CA VAL A 206 -11.40 -1.23 -10.10
C VAL A 206 -11.00 -1.69 -8.71
#